data_949f14b88485412411a94b8a307124bf
#
_entry.id   949f14b88485412411a94b8a307124bf
#
_cell.length_a   1.000
_cell.length_b   1.000
_cell.length_c   1.000
_cell.angle_alpha   90.00
_cell.angle_beta   90.00
_cell.angle_gamma   90.00
#
_symmetry.space_group_name_H-M   'P 1'
#
loop_
_entity.id
_entity.type
_entity.pdbx_description
1 polymer ?
#
loop_
_entity_poly.entity_id
_entity_poly.type
_entity_poly.pdbx_seq_one_letter_code
_entity_poly.pdbx_strand_id
1 'polypeptide(L)'
;MKPLIAGNWKMNGVSSSVLEIQKLIGHFSGAMPSALDIAICPPATLIGLFSAEFSDEGIAIGGQDCHPEPAGAHTGEISAEMLA
;
A
#
# COMPACT_ATOMS: atom_id res chain seq x y z
N MET A 1 -1.08 -22.29 0.68
CA MET A 1 -0.74 -20.90 1.02
C MET A 1 -0.54 -20.11 -0.26
N LYS A 2 -1.17 -18.96 -0.37
CA LYS A 2 -1.04 -18.09 -1.53
C LYS A 2 0.28 -17.32 -1.48
N PRO A 3 1.02 -17.24 -2.58
CA PRO A 3 2.19 -16.36 -2.64
C PRO A 3 1.78 -14.91 -2.45
N LEU A 4 2.63 -14.13 -1.81
CA LEU A 4 2.48 -12.68 -1.68
C LEU A 4 3.51 -12.00 -2.58
N ILE A 5 3.05 -11.13 -3.45
CA ILE A 5 3.90 -10.24 -4.24
C ILE A 5 3.81 -8.86 -3.59
N ALA A 6 4.91 -8.40 -3.01
CA ALA A 6 4.94 -7.13 -2.30
C ALA A 6 5.88 -6.15 -3.01
N GLY A 7 5.36 -4.97 -3.33
CA GLY A 7 6.13 -3.90 -3.96
C GLY A 7 6.44 -2.80 -2.97
N ASN A 8 7.71 -2.64 -2.62
CA ASN A 8 8.17 -1.53 -1.78
C ASN A 8 8.58 -0.36 -2.68
N TRP A 9 7.84 0.74 -2.60
CA TRP A 9 8.12 1.94 -3.41
C TRP A 9 9.30 2.75 -2.87
N LYS A 10 9.72 2.49 -1.64
CA LYS A 10 10.79 3.25 -1.00
C LYS A 10 10.43 4.75 -0.99
N MET A 11 11.38 5.64 -1.22
CA MET A 11 11.13 7.08 -1.21
C MET A 11 10.78 7.57 -2.62
N ASN A 12 9.69 7.04 -3.17
CA ASN A 12 9.21 7.40 -4.51
C ASN A 12 7.68 7.54 -4.50
N GLY A 13 7.20 8.50 -5.26
CA GLY A 13 5.77 8.66 -5.51
C GLY A 13 5.19 9.94 -4.95
N VAL A 14 4.23 10.47 -5.69
CA VAL A 14 3.43 11.64 -5.34
C VAL A 14 1.97 11.32 -5.63
N SER A 15 1.05 12.24 -5.34
CA SER A 15 -0.39 11.96 -5.47
C SER A 15 -0.81 11.48 -6.87
N SER A 16 -0.19 12.01 -7.93
CA SER A 16 -0.47 11.58 -9.30
C SER A 16 -0.01 10.15 -9.59
N SER A 17 0.77 9.55 -8.69
CA SER A 17 1.24 8.17 -8.85
C SER A 17 0.12 7.12 -8.71
N VAL A 18 -1.10 7.52 -8.34
CA VAL A 18 -2.27 6.63 -8.44
C VAL A 18 -2.41 6.06 -9.84
N LEU A 19 -1.96 6.78 -10.86
CA LEU A 19 -2.01 6.33 -12.25
C LEU A 19 -1.19 5.05 -12.48
N GLU A 20 -0.11 4.87 -11.76
CA GLU A 20 0.72 3.66 -11.88
C GLU A 20 -0.03 2.42 -11.39
N ILE A 21 -0.77 2.55 -10.28
CA ILE A 21 -1.56 1.45 -9.75
C ILE A 21 -2.77 1.17 -10.66
N GLN A 22 -3.39 2.23 -11.20
CA GLN A 22 -4.47 2.06 -12.16
C GLN A 22 -4.01 1.29 -13.40
N LYS A 23 -2.79 1.55 -13.88
CA LYS A 23 -2.20 0.78 -14.99
C LYS A 23 -2.00 -0.69 -14.61
N LEU A 24 -1.54 -0.96 -13.40
CA LEU A 24 -1.37 -2.33 -12.92
C LEU A 24 -2.71 -3.07 -12.90
N ILE A 25 -3.74 -2.46 -12.36
CA ILE A 25 -5.08 -3.05 -12.31
C ILE A 25 -5.61 -3.27 -13.73
N GLY A 26 -5.42 -2.28 -14.61
CA GLY A 26 -5.85 -2.36 -16.01
C GLY A 26 -5.16 -3.48 -16.77
N HIS A 27 -3.91 -3.81 -16.41
CA HIS A 27 -3.18 -4.93 -17.00
C HIS A 27 -3.93 -6.27 -16.80
N PHE A 28 -4.65 -6.41 -15.70
CA PHE A 28 -5.46 -7.59 -15.41
C PHE A 28 -6.93 -7.40 -15.80
N SER A 29 -7.24 -6.43 -16.65
CA SER A 29 -8.62 -6.11 -17.11
C SER A 29 -9.58 -5.86 -15.95
N GLY A 30 -9.09 -5.23 -14.89
CA GLY A 30 -9.86 -4.93 -13.68
C GLY A 30 -10.09 -6.10 -12.73
N ALA A 31 -9.56 -7.29 -13.07
CA ALA A 31 -9.68 -8.49 -12.23
C ALA A 31 -8.29 -8.94 -11.80
N MET A 32 -7.98 -8.83 -10.52
CA MET A 32 -6.69 -9.25 -9.98
C MET A 32 -6.63 -10.78 -9.89
N PRO A 33 -5.43 -11.40 -10.08
CA PRO A 33 -5.30 -12.84 -9.99
C PRO A 33 -5.73 -13.37 -8.63
N SER A 34 -6.52 -14.46 -8.63
CA SER A 34 -6.96 -15.09 -7.37
C SER A 34 -5.91 -16.04 -6.79
N ALA A 35 -4.88 -16.39 -7.58
CA ALA A 35 -3.87 -17.35 -7.16
C ALA A 35 -2.79 -16.76 -6.27
N LEU A 36 -2.74 -15.43 -6.09
CA LEU A 36 -1.73 -14.76 -5.27
C LEU A 36 -2.31 -13.51 -4.63
N ASP A 37 -1.61 -13.03 -3.61
CA ASP A 37 -1.91 -11.75 -2.96
C ASP A 37 -0.92 -10.70 -3.44
N ILE A 38 -1.40 -9.47 -3.64
CA ILE A 38 -0.58 -8.34 -4.06
C ILE A 38 -0.67 -7.26 -3.00
N ALA A 39 0.47 -6.76 -2.55
CA ALA A 39 0.56 -5.65 -1.62
C ALA A 39 1.49 -4.58 -2.18
N ILE A 40 1.14 -3.33 -1.94
CA ILE A 40 1.98 -2.18 -2.30
C ILE A 40 2.25 -1.39 -1.03
N CYS A 41 3.51 -1.07 -0.81
CA CYS A 41 3.97 -0.28 0.33
C CYS A 41 4.57 1.03 -0.17
N PRO A 42 3.73 2.05 -0.40
CA PRO A 42 4.19 3.37 -0.83
C PRO A 42 4.71 4.17 0.36
N PRO A 43 5.31 5.35 0.12
CA PRO A 43 5.61 6.27 1.22
C PRO A 43 4.37 6.56 2.07
N ALA A 44 4.58 6.86 3.34
CA ALA A 44 3.49 7.09 4.29
C ALA A 44 2.50 8.17 3.82
N THR A 45 2.99 9.18 3.09
CA THR A 45 2.17 10.26 2.55
C THR A 45 1.11 9.79 1.54
N LEU A 46 1.25 8.58 0.99
CA LEU A 46 0.34 8.05 -0.02
C LEU A 46 -0.54 6.92 0.49
N ILE A 47 -0.31 6.41 1.71
CA ILE A 47 -1.05 5.26 2.23
C ILE A 47 -2.55 5.55 2.29
N GLY A 48 -2.95 6.68 2.86
CA GLY A 48 -4.36 7.04 2.96
C GLY A 48 -5.03 7.19 1.60
N LEU A 49 -4.36 7.88 0.66
CA LEU A 49 -4.88 8.07 -0.69
C LEU A 49 -5.04 6.74 -1.42
N PHE A 50 -4.00 5.92 -1.40
CA PHE A 50 -4.02 4.64 -2.11
C PHE A 50 -5.02 3.67 -1.49
N SER A 51 -5.13 3.67 -0.17
CA SER A 51 -6.11 2.83 0.51
C SER A 51 -7.54 3.22 0.13
N ALA A 52 -7.84 4.51 0.08
CA ALA A 52 -9.15 5.01 -0.33
C ALA A 52 -9.47 4.67 -1.79
N GLU A 53 -8.48 4.79 -2.68
CA GLU A 53 -8.68 4.56 -4.11
C GLU A 53 -8.75 3.08 -4.49
N PHE A 54 -8.01 2.20 -3.81
CA PHE A 54 -7.79 0.84 -4.27
C PHE A 54 -8.21 -0.26 -3.29
N SER A 55 -8.90 0.06 -2.18
CA SER A 55 -9.28 -0.94 -1.18
C SER A 55 -10.17 -2.05 -1.75
N ASP A 56 -10.97 -1.76 -2.76
CA ASP A 56 -11.90 -2.72 -3.37
C ASP A 56 -11.33 -3.39 -4.63
N GLU A 57 -10.06 -3.15 -4.94
CA GLU A 57 -9.45 -3.60 -6.19
C GLU A 57 -8.57 -4.85 -6.05
N GLY A 58 -8.56 -5.45 -4.86
CA GLY A 58 -7.78 -6.67 -4.62
C GLY A 58 -6.30 -6.44 -4.36
N ILE A 59 -5.91 -5.20 -4.04
CA ILE A 59 -4.54 -4.85 -3.68
C ILE A 59 -4.53 -4.38 -2.23
N ALA A 60 -3.64 -4.97 -1.42
CA ALA A 60 -3.41 -4.50 -0.06
C ALA A 60 -2.44 -3.30 -0.09
N ILE A 61 -2.74 -2.29 0.70
CA ILE A 61 -1.85 -1.14 0.87
C ILE A 61 -1.27 -1.21 2.28
N GLY A 62 0.04 -1.14 2.38
CA GLY A 62 0.74 -1.26 3.66
C GLY A 62 1.79 -0.20 3.88
N GLY A 63 2.31 -0.15 5.10
CA GLY A 63 3.45 0.69 5.44
C GLY A 63 4.76 0.02 5.08
N GLN A 64 5.79 0.82 4.86
CA GLN A 64 7.14 0.32 4.59
C GLN A 64 7.81 -0.16 5.88
N ASP A 65 7.42 0.43 7.00
CA ASP A 65 7.81 0.03 8.34
C ASP A 65 6.72 0.48 9.33
N CYS A 66 6.86 0.15 10.59
CA CYS A 66 6.01 0.71 11.63
C CYS A 66 6.75 0.69 12.97
N HIS A 67 6.39 1.65 13.83
CA HIS A 67 6.92 1.71 15.19
C HIS A 67 6.13 0.72 16.08
N PRO A 68 6.80 0.06 17.04
CA PRO A 68 6.13 -0.91 17.92
C PRO A 68 5.19 -0.29 18.95
N GLU A 69 5.39 0.98 19.28
CA GLU A 69 4.51 1.68 20.23
C GLU A 69 3.30 2.27 19.51
N PRO A 70 2.11 2.28 20.14
CA PRO A 70 0.91 2.82 19.49
C PRO A 70 0.91 4.34 19.37
N ALA A 71 1.64 5.02 20.24
CA ALA A 71 1.75 6.49 20.25
C ALA A 71 2.99 6.89 21.04
N GLY A 72 3.38 8.15 20.94
CA GLY A 72 4.51 8.67 21.71
C GLY A 72 5.27 9.77 20.99
N ALA A 73 6.40 10.17 21.58
CA ALA A 73 7.23 11.25 21.06
C ALA A 73 8.20 10.72 19.99
N HIS A 74 7.68 10.01 19.02
CA HIS A 74 8.45 9.36 17.95
C HIS A 74 8.24 10.13 16.65
N THR A 75 8.86 11.29 16.55
CA THR A 75 8.69 12.19 15.42
C THR A 75 9.01 11.48 14.09
N GLY A 76 8.09 11.56 13.16
CA GLY A 76 8.24 10.98 11.83
C GLY A 76 7.84 9.51 11.73
N GLU A 77 7.56 8.84 12.86
CA GLU A 77 7.21 7.42 12.87
C GLU A 77 5.70 7.21 12.77
N ILE A 78 5.32 6.02 12.33
CA ILE A 78 3.93 5.59 12.19
C ILE A 78 3.75 4.28 12.94
N SER A 79 2.71 4.17 13.73
CA SER A 79 2.40 2.95 14.46
C SER A 79 1.57 1.98 13.62
N ALA A 80 1.57 0.71 14.03
CA ALA A 80 0.72 -0.30 13.42
C ALA A 80 -0.77 0.05 13.56
N GLU A 81 -1.14 0.69 14.68
CA GLU A 81 -2.51 1.14 14.92
C GLU A 81 -2.95 2.17 13.88
N MET A 82 -2.06 3.08 13.47
CA MET A 82 -2.35 4.08 12.43
C MET A 82 -2.52 3.47 11.06
N LEU A 83 -1.86 2.33 10.81
CA LEU A 83 -1.94 1.63 9.53
C LEU A 83 -3.19 0.76 9.41
N ALA A 84 -3.74 0.32 10.52
CA ALA A 84 -4.88 -0.59 10.55
C ALA A 84 -6.22 0.05 10.05
#